data_a620c71f0a150ac1afd8d78f37d98ec8
#
_entry.id   a620c71f0a150ac1afd8d78f37d98ec8
#
_cell.length_a   1.000
_cell.length_b   1.000
_cell.length_c   1.000
_cell.angle_alpha   90.00
_cell.angle_beta   90.00
_cell.angle_gamma   90.00
#
_symmetry.space_group_name_H-M   'P 1'
#
loop_
_entity.id
_entity.type
_entity.pdbx_description
1 polymer ?
#
loop_
_entity_poly.entity_id
_entity_poly.type
_entity_poly.pdbx_seq_one_letter_code
_entity_poly.pdbx_strand_id
1 'polypeptide(L)'
;MTKRYFKSDMKFLNNVVFTVAICATTLSGCKTAEVLNTSQTINQGYVVDQETLALAPVGSSREQVLLSLGTPSTTATFDNEVFYYISQKRQRPVAFMKPKLVDQSVLAVYFDKEGVVSQLAHYALQDGKVFDVISRTTPTGGKEMTFLGQLLSGNGIGKSMARSIFADGSDK
;
A
#
# COMPACT_ATOMS: atom_id res chain seq x y z
N MET A 1 11.12 17.06 78.20
CA MET A 1 9.94 16.88 77.34
C MET A 1 10.26 16.88 75.83
N THR A 2 11.49 16.83 75.35
CA THR A 2 11.91 17.00 73.95
C THR A 2 12.11 15.71 73.13
N LYS A 3 12.16 14.53 73.75
CA LYS A 3 12.43 13.27 73.07
C LYS A 3 11.23 12.67 72.33
N ARG A 4 9.99 13.07 72.57
CA ARG A 4 8.80 12.48 71.90
C ARG A 4 8.48 13.13 70.52
N TYR A 5 8.80 14.40 70.36
CA TYR A 5 8.59 15.10 69.09
C TYR A 5 9.51 14.54 67.98
N PHE A 6 10.78 14.34 68.31
CA PHE A 6 11.76 13.85 67.35
C PHE A 6 11.46 12.42 66.80
N LYS A 7 10.80 11.57 67.57
CA LYS A 7 10.45 10.21 67.17
C LYS A 7 9.20 10.17 66.26
N SER A 8 8.32 11.18 66.32
CA SER A 8 7.15 11.34 65.46
C SER A 8 7.56 11.78 64.05
N ASP A 9 8.47 12.75 63.97
CA ASP A 9 8.94 13.30 62.70
C ASP A 9 9.74 12.27 61.91
N MET A 10 10.51 11.43 62.60
CA MET A 10 11.31 10.38 61.97
C MET A 10 10.44 9.26 61.36
N LYS A 11 9.29 8.94 61.98
CA LYS A 11 8.32 7.99 61.42
C LYS A 11 7.58 8.58 60.22
N PHE A 12 7.24 9.85 60.27
CA PHE A 12 6.60 10.57 59.18
C PHE A 12 7.54 10.67 57.99
N LEU A 13 8.79 11.05 58.24
CA LEU A 13 9.82 11.13 57.19
C LEU A 13 10.06 9.75 56.51
N ASN A 14 10.11 8.67 57.29
CA ASN A 14 10.31 7.33 56.77
C ASN A 14 9.11 6.86 55.91
N ASN A 15 7.88 7.19 56.33
CA ASN A 15 6.69 6.91 55.52
C ASN A 15 6.65 7.71 54.21
N VAL A 16 7.04 8.97 54.23
CA VAL A 16 7.11 9.81 53.04
C VAL A 16 8.16 9.29 52.06
N VAL A 17 9.35 8.91 52.54
CA VAL A 17 10.42 8.33 51.74
C VAL A 17 9.97 6.98 51.11
N PHE A 18 9.26 6.16 51.88
CA PHE A 18 8.75 4.87 51.40
C PHE A 18 7.67 5.06 50.33
N THR A 19 6.78 6.03 50.45
CA THR A 19 5.75 6.37 49.47
C THR A 19 6.37 6.92 48.17
N VAL A 20 7.37 7.78 48.27
CA VAL A 20 8.09 8.32 47.13
C VAL A 20 8.88 7.23 46.42
N ALA A 21 9.48 6.28 47.12
CA ALA A 21 10.19 5.15 46.55
C ALA A 21 9.24 4.23 45.78
N ILE A 22 8.03 3.95 46.25
CA ILE A 22 7.01 3.15 45.56
C ILE A 22 6.52 3.87 44.29
N CYS A 23 6.28 5.19 44.34
CA CYS A 23 5.91 5.98 43.18
C CYS A 23 7.01 6.00 42.09
N ALA A 24 8.29 6.05 42.48
CA ALA A 24 9.41 6.06 41.55
C ALA A 24 9.57 4.71 40.82
N THR A 25 9.24 3.59 41.45
CA THR A 25 9.33 2.25 40.79
C THR A 25 8.22 1.99 39.79
N THR A 26 7.07 2.65 39.91
CA THR A 26 5.95 2.50 38.95
C THR A 26 6.15 3.30 37.66
N LEU A 27 7.05 4.29 37.61
CA LEU A 27 7.33 5.07 36.41
C LEU A 27 8.35 4.43 35.46
N SER A 28 9.07 3.41 35.87
CA SER A 28 10.14 2.79 35.05
C SER A 28 9.66 1.68 34.08
N GLY A 29 8.33 1.47 33.95
CA GLY A 29 7.76 0.32 33.24
C GLY A 29 7.27 0.55 31.81
N CYS A 30 7.36 1.76 31.25
CA CYS A 30 6.80 1.99 29.90
C CYS A 30 7.87 2.36 28.88
N LYS A 31 8.27 1.39 28.05
CA LYS A 31 8.82 1.66 26.72
C LYS A 31 7.68 2.15 25.80
N THR A 32 7.04 3.26 26.17
CA THR A 32 5.87 3.81 25.47
C THR A 32 6.21 4.41 24.11
N ALA A 33 7.48 4.66 23.81
CA ALA A 33 7.89 5.22 22.53
C ALA A 33 7.75 4.20 21.37
N GLU A 34 7.90 2.92 21.63
CA GLU A 34 7.83 1.88 20.62
C GLU A 34 6.38 1.48 20.28
N VAL A 35 5.48 1.60 21.26
CA VAL A 35 4.04 1.29 21.08
C VAL A 35 3.30 2.38 20.30
N LEU A 36 3.82 3.61 20.28
CA LEU A 36 3.21 4.73 19.55
C LEU A 36 3.67 4.84 18.09
N ASN A 37 4.74 4.16 17.70
CA ASN A 37 5.20 4.13 16.33
C ASN A 37 4.56 2.96 15.56
N THR A 38 3.23 2.97 15.48
CA THR A 38 2.43 1.99 14.74
C THR A 38 2.30 2.34 13.26
N SER A 39 3.36 2.89 12.66
CA SER A 39 3.38 3.07 11.21
C SER A 39 3.32 1.70 10.53
N GLN A 40 2.25 1.44 9.81
CA GLN A 40 2.07 0.22 9.04
C GLN A 40 2.12 0.51 7.55
N THR A 41 2.95 -0.23 6.85
CA THR A 41 2.92 -0.29 5.38
C THR A 41 2.08 -1.49 4.98
N ILE A 42 1.06 -1.26 4.18
CA ILE A 42 0.11 -2.26 3.70
C ILE A 42 0.27 -2.35 2.19
N ASN A 43 0.77 -3.48 1.71
CA ASN A 43 0.81 -3.78 0.28
C ASN A 43 -0.52 -4.43 -0.10
N GLN A 44 -1.16 -3.95 -1.15
CA GLN A 44 -2.43 -4.46 -1.68
C GLN A 44 -2.30 -4.70 -3.18
N GLY A 45 -2.99 -5.74 -3.65
CA GLY A 45 -2.96 -6.14 -5.05
C GLY A 45 -1.77 -7.04 -5.36
N TYR A 46 -1.32 -7.00 -6.60
CA TYR A 46 -0.24 -7.85 -7.10
C TYR A 46 1.12 -7.26 -6.72
N VAL A 47 1.97 -8.06 -6.10
CA VAL A 47 3.36 -7.66 -5.82
C VAL A 47 4.23 -8.12 -6.98
N VAL A 48 4.72 -7.16 -7.75
CA VAL A 48 5.64 -7.43 -8.87
C VAL A 48 7.03 -7.70 -8.31
N ASP A 49 7.49 -8.93 -8.39
CA ASP A 49 8.87 -9.29 -8.13
C ASP A 49 9.55 -9.81 -9.41
N GLN A 50 10.88 -9.73 -9.45
CA GLN A 50 11.63 -10.12 -10.63
C GLN A 50 11.61 -11.62 -10.91
N GLU A 51 11.49 -12.44 -9.86
CA GLU A 51 11.41 -13.90 -10.01
C GLU A 51 10.10 -14.28 -10.69
N THR A 52 8.99 -13.69 -10.28
CA THR A 52 7.67 -13.95 -10.87
C THR A 52 7.61 -13.46 -12.33
N LEU A 53 8.20 -12.30 -12.63
CA LEU A 53 8.31 -11.80 -14.00
C LEU A 53 9.15 -12.74 -14.92
N ALA A 54 10.17 -13.38 -14.37
CA ALA A 54 10.99 -14.34 -15.11
C ALA A 54 10.24 -15.62 -15.50
N LEU A 55 9.12 -15.93 -14.83
CA LEU A 55 8.28 -17.08 -15.16
C LEU A 55 7.33 -16.83 -16.35
N ALA A 56 7.10 -15.58 -16.71
CA ALA A 56 6.25 -15.16 -17.81
C ALA A 56 6.98 -14.17 -18.74
N PRO A 57 8.08 -14.56 -19.39
CA PRO A 57 8.82 -13.69 -20.30
C PRO A 57 8.02 -13.42 -21.59
N VAL A 58 8.51 -12.47 -22.37
CA VAL A 58 8.03 -12.26 -23.75
C VAL A 58 8.11 -13.58 -24.52
N GLY A 59 7.05 -13.95 -25.24
CA GLY A 59 6.89 -15.22 -25.91
C GLY A 59 6.12 -16.28 -25.10
N SER A 60 5.75 -16.00 -23.84
CA SER A 60 4.91 -16.90 -23.04
C SER A 60 3.47 -16.92 -23.54
N SER A 61 2.78 -18.06 -23.39
CA SER A 61 1.36 -18.14 -23.69
C SER A 61 0.52 -17.44 -22.61
N ARG A 62 -0.72 -17.09 -22.95
CA ARG A 62 -1.71 -16.52 -22.06
C ARG A 62 -1.94 -17.39 -20.81
N GLU A 63 -2.02 -18.71 -21.00
CA GLU A 63 -2.19 -19.69 -19.94
C GLU A 63 -0.99 -19.71 -18.99
N GLN A 64 0.22 -19.61 -19.53
CA GLN A 64 1.44 -19.55 -18.74
C GLN A 64 1.47 -18.27 -17.89
N VAL A 65 1.05 -17.14 -18.43
CA VAL A 65 0.90 -15.89 -17.68
C VAL A 65 -0.09 -16.05 -16.53
N LEU A 66 -1.26 -16.64 -16.78
CA LEU A 66 -2.26 -16.89 -15.74
C LEU A 66 -1.78 -17.85 -14.65
N LEU A 67 -0.99 -18.86 -15.03
CA LEU A 67 -0.40 -19.80 -14.06
C LEU A 67 0.69 -19.15 -13.21
N SER A 68 1.49 -18.29 -13.79
CA SER A 68 2.65 -17.67 -13.15
C SER A 68 2.27 -16.42 -12.33
N LEU A 69 1.48 -15.52 -12.94
CA LEU A 69 1.09 -14.25 -12.36
C LEU A 69 -0.29 -14.28 -11.70
N GLY A 70 -1.07 -15.34 -11.94
CA GLY A 70 -2.44 -15.44 -11.47
C GLY A 70 -3.43 -14.59 -12.26
N THR A 71 -4.62 -14.39 -11.70
CA THR A 71 -5.68 -13.59 -12.33
C THR A 71 -5.31 -12.11 -12.34
N PRO A 72 -5.39 -11.41 -13.49
CA PRO A 72 -5.14 -9.99 -13.57
C PRO A 72 -6.17 -9.18 -12.77
N SER A 73 -5.76 -8.00 -12.30
CA SER A 73 -6.65 -7.06 -11.61
C SER A 73 -7.73 -6.52 -12.54
N THR A 74 -7.40 -6.31 -13.79
CA THR A 74 -8.32 -5.94 -14.87
C THR A 74 -7.73 -6.30 -16.23
N THR A 75 -8.58 -6.38 -17.23
CA THR A 75 -8.18 -6.59 -18.63
C THR A 75 -8.74 -5.46 -19.49
N ALA A 76 -8.07 -5.14 -20.56
CA ALA A 76 -8.58 -4.23 -21.58
C ALA A 76 -8.17 -4.72 -22.97
N THR A 77 -8.93 -4.30 -23.97
CA THR A 77 -8.64 -4.54 -25.38
C THR A 77 -8.63 -3.19 -26.08
N PHE A 78 -7.47 -2.79 -26.57
CA PHE A 78 -7.32 -1.62 -27.43
C PHE A 78 -7.13 -2.10 -28.86
N ASP A 79 -5.88 -2.32 -29.28
CA ASP A 79 -5.56 -3.01 -30.54
C ASP A 79 -5.44 -4.51 -30.31
N ASN A 80 -4.93 -4.91 -29.14
CA ASN A 80 -4.76 -6.29 -28.68
C ASN A 80 -5.21 -6.41 -27.22
N GLU A 81 -5.29 -7.66 -26.72
CA GLU A 81 -5.60 -7.92 -25.29
C GLU A 81 -4.44 -7.51 -24.42
N VAL A 82 -4.74 -6.88 -23.28
CA VAL A 82 -3.77 -6.46 -22.25
C VAL A 82 -4.27 -6.88 -20.88
N PHE A 83 -3.40 -7.54 -20.11
CA PHE A 83 -3.64 -7.85 -18.70
C PHE A 83 -2.94 -6.83 -17.83
N TYR A 84 -3.68 -6.26 -16.87
CA TYR A 84 -3.16 -5.30 -15.91
C TYR A 84 -3.14 -5.88 -14.49
N TYR A 85 -1.97 -5.90 -13.91
CA TYR A 85 -1.74 -6.29 -12.51
C TYR A 85 -1.40 -5.02 -11.70
N ILE A 86 -2.29 -4.65 -10.78
CA ILE A 86 -2.19 -3.40 -10.03
C ILE A 86 -1.58 -3.66 -8.67
N SER A 87 -0.53 -2.94 -8.34
CA SER A 87 0.13 -2.93 -7.04
C SER A 87 -0.11 -1.58 -6.35
N GLN A 88 -0.52 -1.63 -5.10
CA GLN A 88 -0.74 -0.44 -4.27
C GLN A 88 0.01 -0.57 -2.96
N LYS A 89 0.74 0.45 -2.60
CA LYS A 89 1.38 0.59 -1.30
C LYS A 89 0.68 1.68 -0.51
N ARG A 90 0.09 1.29 0.61
CA ARG A 90 -0.59 2.21 1.51
C ARG A 90 0.16 2.31 2.81
N GLN A 91 0.25 3.50 3.36
CA GLN A 91 0.88 3.75 4.64
C GLN A 91 -0.15 4.31 5.63
N ARG A 92 -0.17 3.70 6.80
CA ARG A 92 -0.93 4.18 7.96
C ARG A 92 0.08 4.76 8.95
N PRO A 93 0.17 6.09 9.11
CA PRO A 93 1.16 6.71 10.00
C PRO A 93 0.96 6.34 11.46
N VAL A 94 -0.31 6.26 11.91
CA VAL A 94 -0.72 5.89 13.27
C VAL A 94 -1.99 5.03 13.23
N ALA A 95 -2.20 4.22 14.27
CA ALA A 95 -3.24 3.20 14.31
C ALA A 95 -4.68 3.72 14.06
N PHE A 96 -4.99 4.94 14.48
CA PHE A 96 -6.33 5.56 14.35
C PHE A 96 -6.53 6.33 13.03
N MET A 97 -5.50 6.50 12.21
CA MET A 97 -5.62 7.16 10.90
C MET A 97 -5.93 6.16 9.77
N LYS A 98 -6.66 6.64 8.77
CA LYS A 98 -6.92 5.86 7.55
C LYS A 98 -5.63 5.69 6.75
N PRO A 99 -5.38 4.50 6.18
CA PRO A 99 -4.24 4.29 5.29
C PRO A 99 -4.32 5.24 4.08
N LYS A 100 -3.22 5.89 3.75
CA LYS A 100 -3.07 6.72 2.56
C LYS A 100 -2.32 5.94 1.49
N LEU A 101 -2.72 6.07 0.24
CA LEU A 101 -1.98 5.57 -0.90
C LEU A 101 -0.70 6.39 -1.03
N VAL A 102 0.46 5.72 -0.97
CA VAL A 102 1.78 6.37 -1.07
C VAL A 102 2.50 6.00 -2.36
N ASP A 103 2.17 4.83 -2.92
CA ASP A 103 2.74 4.37 -4.16
C ASP A 103 1.77 3.44 -4.88
N GLN A 104 1.74 3.52 -6.21
CA GLN A 104 0.94 2.64 -7.05
C GLN A 104 1.68 2.39 -8.36
N SER A 105 1.71 1.12 -8.75
CA SER A 105 2.28 0.71 -10.02
C SER A 105 1.38 -0.30 -10.71
N VAL A 106 1.55 -0.42 -12.02
CA VAL A 106 0.77 -1.31 -12.88
C VAL A 106 1.73 -2.07 -13.79
N LEU A 107 1.72 -3.39 -13.67
CA LEU A 107 2.34 -4.26 -14.66
C LEU A 107 1.32 -4.52 -15.76
N ALA A 108 1.65 -4.18 -17.00
CA ALA A 108 0.87 -4.48 -18.20
C ALA A 108 1.56 -5.58 -19.00
N VAL A 109 0.79 -6.62 -19.31
CA VAL A 109 1.19 -7.74 -20.15
C VAL A 109 0.40 -7.66 -21.43
N TYR A 110 1.08 -7.36 -22.53
CA TYR A 110 0.49 -7.20 -23.85
C TYR A 110 0.56 -8.52 -24.60
N PHE A 111 -0.56 -8.92 -25.17
CA PHE A 111 -0.62 -10.11 -26.02
C PHE A 111 -0.68 -9.71 -27.50
N ASP A 112 -0.23 -10.60 -28.36
CA ASP A 112 -0.49 -10.53 -29.79
C ASP A 112 -1.85 -11.17 -30.16
N LYS A 113 -2.14 -11.26 -31.43
CA LYS A 113 -3.40 -11.85 -31.90
C LYS A 113 -3.47 -13.37 -31.66
N GLU A 114 -2.34 -14.00 -31.49
CA GLU A 114 -2.17 -15.44 -31.24
C GLU A 114 -2.25 -15.76 -29.72
N GLY A 115 -2.36 -14.74 -28.85
CA GLY A 115 -2.41 -14.91 -27.39
C GLY A 115 -1.05 -15.17 -26.77
N VAL A 116 0.02 -14.72 -27.42
CA VAL A 116 1.40 -14.80 -26.91
C VAL A 116 1.84 -13.43 -26.41
N VAL A 117 2.61 -13.40 -25.32
CA VAL A 117 3.14 -12.16 -24.74
C VAL A 117 4.08 -11.48 -25.74
N SER A 118 3.67 -10.34 -26.23
CA SER A 118 4.46 -9.51 -27.15
C SER A 118 5.33 -8.49 -26.43
N GLN A 119 4.85 -7.98 -25.28
CA GLN A 119 5.54 -6.97 -24.51
C GLN A 119 5.13 -7.01 -23.03
N LEU A 120 6.08 -6.66 -22.15
CA LEU A 120 5.85 -6.39 -20.75
C LEU A 120 6.22 -4.92 -20.47
N ALA A 121 5.36 -4.20 -19.76
CA ALA A 121 5.63 -2.85 -19.33
C ALA A 121 5.23 -2.66 -17.87
N HIS A 122 6.04 -1.94 -17.10
CA HIS A 122 5.77 -1.66 -15.71
C HIS A 122 5.62 -0.15 -15.51
N TYR A 123 4.38 0.28 -15.37
CA TYR A 123 4.05 1.70 -15.27
C TYR A 123 3.97 2.15 -13.81
N ALA A 124 4.54 3.33 -13.54
CA ALA A 124 4.42 4.06 -12.29
C ALA A 124 4.14 5.53 -12.56
N LEU A 125 3.69 6.26 -11.56
CA LEU A 125 3.60 7.72 -11.64
C LEU A 125 4.90 8.34 -11.17
N GLN A 126 5.50 9.16 -12.04
CA GLN A 126 6.62 10.03 -11.71
C GLN A 126 6.23 11.46 -12.05
N ASP A 127 6.24 12.34 -11.06
CA ASP A 127 5.84 13.75 -11.22
C ASP A 127 4.45 13.93 -11.87
N GLY A 128 3.52 13.02 -11.53
CA GLY A 128 2.16 13.03 -12.08
C GLY A 128 2.03 12.56 -13.52
N LYS A 129 3.10 12.04 -14.11
CA LYS A 129 3.12 11.47 -15.46
C LYS A 129 3.31 9.97 -15.39
N VAL A 130 2.69 9.25 -16.32
CA VAL A 130 2.91 7.81 -16.49
C VAL A 130 4.32 7.59 -17.03
N PHE A 131 5.08 6.78 -16.33
CA PHE A 131 6.45 6.42 -16.66
C PHE A 131 6.59 4.89 -16.72
N ASP A 132 7.15 4.37 -17.80
CA ASP A 132 7.48 2.95 -17.90
C ASP A 132 8.84 2.69 -17.28
N VAL A 133 8.84 1.95 -16.18
CA VAL A 133 10.04 1.62 -15.39
C VAL A 133 10.99 0.68 -16.14
N ILE A 134 10.45 -0.20 -17.01
CA ILE A 134 11.24 -1.16 -17.78
C ILE A 134 11.96 -0.46 -18.91
N SER A 135 11.22 0.25 -19.77
CA SER A 135 11.78 0.94 -20.94
C SER A 135 12.40 2.30 -20.57
N ARG A 136 12.13 2.81 -19.38
CA ARG A 136 12.53 4.15 -18.89
C ARG A 136 12.09 5.28 -19.81
N THR A 137 10.91 5.14 -20.38
CA THR A 137 10.32 6.10 -21.30
C THR A 137 8.99 6.62 -20.74
N THR A 138 8.58 7.79 -21.19
CA THR A 138 7.23 8.31 -20.95
C THR A 138 6.43 8.06 -22.23
N PRO A 139 5.46 7.11 -22.20
CA PRO A 139 4.64 6.88 -23.37
C PRO A 139 3.83 8.11 -23.73
N THR A 140 3.70 8.39 -25.00
CA THR A 140 3.03 9.58 -25.52
C THR A 140 1.66 9.26 -26.09
N GLY A 141 0.63 9.67 -25.34
CA GLY A 141 -0.75 9.81 -25.85
C GLY A 141 -1.54 8.51 -26.07
N GLY A 142 -2.82 8.67 -26.37
CA GLY A 142 -3.74 7.62 -26.72
C GLY A 142 -4.73 7.23 -25.61
N LYS A 143 -5.73 6.40 -25.98
CA LYS A 143 -6.78 5.92 -25.08
C LYS A 143 -6.23 5.08 -23.93
N GLU A 144 -5.20 4.28 -24.20
CA GLU A 144 -4.52 3.47 -23.22
C GLU A 144 -3.81 4.32 -22.17
N MET A 145 -3.11 5.38 -22.57
CA MET A 145 -2.43 6.28 -21.63
C MET A 145 -3.42 7.01 -20.71
N THR A 146 -4.59 7.37 -21.23
CA THR A 146 -5.65 7.93 -20.39
C THR A 146 -6.16 6.92 -19.38
N PHE A 147 -6.33 5.66 -19.78
CA PHE A 147 -6.72 4.55 -18.92
C PHE A 147 -5.65 4.27 -17.83
N LEU A 148 -4.38 4.17 -18.22
CA LEU A 148 -3.26 3.97 -17.28
C LEU A 148 -3.14 5.15 -16.30
N GLY A 149 -3.30 6.37 -16.75
CA GLY A 149 -3.32 7.55 -15.88
C GLY A 149 -4.45 7.50 -14.84
N GLN A 150 -5.63 7.03 -15.24
CA GLN A 150 -6.75 6.83 -14.32
C GLN A 150 -6.47 5.68 -13.33
N LEU A 151 -5.91 4.57 -13.79
CA LEU A 151 -5.49 3.47 -12.94
C LEU A 151 -4.49 3.92 -11.88
N LEU A 152 -3.43 4.61 -12.32
CA LEU A 152 -2.31 5.01 -11.46
C LEU A 152 -2.67 6.17 -10.51
N SER A 153 -3.62 7.03 -10.85
CA SER A 153 -4.04 8.13 -9.97
C SER A 153 -4.87 7.68 -8.76
N GLY A 154 -5.19 6.38 -8.67
CA GLY A 154 -6.00 5.83 -7.57
C GLY A 154 -7.46 6.30 -7.55
N ASN A 155 -7.85 7.18 -8.48
CA ASN A 155 -9.21 7.70 -8.61
C ASN A 155 -10.09 6.89 -9.59
N GLY A 156 -9.50 5.93 -10.31
CA GLY A 156 -10.09 5.44 -11.55
C GLY A 156 -11.06 4.28 -11.43
N ILE A 157 -10.81 3.27 -10.61
CA ILE A 157 -11.55 2.01 -10.75
C ILE A 157 -12.79 1.97 -9.84
N GLY A 158 -12.69 2.49 -8.62
CA GLY A 158 -13.83 2.43 -7.68
C GLY A 158 -14.98 3.39 -8.00
N LYS A 159 -14.68 4.57 -8.57
CA LYS A 159 -15.68 5.60 -8.86
C LYS A 159 -16.26 5.48 -10.26
N SER A 160 -15.48 5.10 -11.27
CA SER A 160 -16.00 4.98 -12.64
C SER A 160 -16.81 3.71 -12.85
N MET A 161 -16.39 2.56 -12.28
CA MET A 161 -17.22 1.35 -12.30
C MET A 161 -18.52 1.51 -11.49
N ALA A 162 -18.44 2.12 -10.31
CA ALA A 162 -19.67 2.41 -9.55
C ALA A 162 -20.62 3.32 -10.35
N ARG A 163 -20.10 4.30 -11.06
CA ARG A 163 -20.92 5.21 -11.85
C ARG A 163 -21.54 4.56 -13.08
N SER A 164 -20.83 3.64 -13.76
CA SER A 164 -21.41 2.91 -14.91
C SER A 164 -22.44 1.86 -14.49
N ILE A 165 -22.27 1.23 -13.33
CA ILE A 165 -23.21 0.22 -12.82
C ILE A 165 -24.48 0.88 -12.24
N PHE A 166 -24.37 2.08 -11.65
CA PHE A 166 -25.51 2.76 -11.03
C PHE A 166 -26.16 3.83 -11.94
N ALA A 167 -25.53 4.21 -13.06
CA ALA A 167 -26.11 5.17 -13.99
C ALA A 167 -27.06 4.53 -15.03
N ASP A 168 -26.99 3.21 -15.22
CA ASP A 168 -27.84 2.47 -16.17
C ASP A 168 -29.19 2.02 -15.56
N GLY A 169 -29.48 2.41 -14.31
CA GLY A 169 -30.69 2.01 -13.58
C GLY A 169 -31.77 3.09 -13.45
N SER A 170 -31.68 4.27 -14.06
CA SER A 170 -32.58 5.38 -13.81
C SER A 170 -33.42 5.88 -15.00
N ASP A 171 -33.48 5.13 -16.11
CA ASP A 171 -34.38 5.43 -17.21
C ASP A 171 -35.24 4.20 -17.55
N LYS A 172 -36.27 3.99 -16.74
CA LYS A 172 -37.54 3.35 -17.13
C LYS A 172 -38.67 3.71 -16.14
#